data_7735a00cca2224d5ee82de9b037c7c17
#
_entry.id   7735a00cca2224d5ee82de9b037c7c17
#
_cell.length_a   1.000
_cell.length_b   1.000
_cell.length_c   1.000
_cell.angle_alpha   90.00
_cell.angle_beta   90.00
_cell.angle_gamma   90.00
#
_symmetry.space_group_name_H-M   'P 1'
#
loop_
_entity.id
_entity.type
_entity.pdbx_description
1 polymer ?
#
loop_
_entity_poly.entity_id
_entity_poly.type
_entity_poly.pdbx_seq_one_letter_code
_entity_poly.pdbx_strand_id
1 'polypeptide(L)'
;MDHPVIIEAAINGTAPKTRNPNVPRTAAEVHDDALASLEAGAAIIHAHNEQIRWIGQEAADDYLAAWRPILEARPDALWYPTGVIAESIDVRLEHTEILATELGPGLRMAY
;
A
#
# COMPACT_ATOMS: atom_id res chain seq x y z
N MET A 1 -3.81 0.84 30.81
CA MET A 1 -4.98 0.84 29.92
C MET A 1 -5.22 -0.57 29.44
N ASP A 2 -6.42 -1.08 29.66
CA ASP A 2 -6.72 -2.50 29.47
C ASP A 2 -7.27 -2.84 28.07
N HIS A 3 -7.34 -1.85 27.17
CA HIS A 3 -7.82 -2.02 25.81
C HIS A 3 -6.71 -1.77 24.81
N PRO A 4 -6.40 -2.76 23.93
CA PRO A 4 -5.45 -2.55 22.86
C PRO A 4 -5.98 -1.53 21.85
N VAL A 5 -5.09 -0.72 21.29
CA VAL A 5 -5.39 0.23 20.21
C VAL A 5 -4.78 -0.29 18.92
N ILE A 6 -5.59 -0.32 17.86
CA ILE A 6 -5.10 -0.63 16.51
C ILE A 6 -4.57 0.64 15.89
N ILE A 7 -3.31 0.62 15.48
CA ILE A 7 -2.66 1.75 14.80
C ILE A 7 -2.56 1.43 13.32
N GLU A 8 -3.16 2.27 12.50
CA GLU A 8 -3.00 2.26 11.05
C GLU A 8 -2.05 3.38 10.63
N ALA A 9 -1.05 3.06 9.84
CA ALA A 9 -0.15 4.03 9.23
C ALA A 9 -0.50 4.24 7.75
N ALA A 10 -1.02 5.41 7.41
CA ALA A 10 -1.20 5.86 6.03
C ALA A 10 0.06 6.62 5.62
N ILE A 11 0.99 5.93 4.96
CA ILE A 11 2.39 6.36 4.87
C ILE A 11 2.65 7.45 3.84
N ASN A 12 1.82 7.63 2.82
CA ASN A 12 2.16 8.58 1.74
C ASN A 12 1.01 9.45 1.21
N GLY A 13 -0.21 8.93 1.10
CA GLY A 13 -1.29 9.69 0.47
C GLY A 13 -0.93 10.17 -0.94
N THR A 14 -1.36 11.38 -1.29
CA THR A 14 -1.09 12.00 -2.60
C THR A 14 -0.13 13.20 -2.51
N ALA A 15 0.49 13.43 -1.36
CA ALA A 15 1.38 14.56 -1.17
C ALA A 15 2.62 14.45 -2.08
N PRO A 16 2.96 15.50 -2.85
CA PRO A 16 4.16 15.51 -3.67
C PRO A 16 5.41 15.77 -2.84
N LYS A 17 6.57 15.32 -3.33
CA LYS A 17 7.87 15.58 -2.68
C LYS A 17 8.23 17.07 -2.61
N THR A 18 7.65 17.92 -3.46
CA THR A 18 7.79 19.37 -3.38
C THR A 18 7.16 19.96 -2.12
N ARG A 19 6.13 19.28 -1.57
CA ARG A 19 5.48 19.68 -0.33
C ARG A 19 6.10 18.99 0.89
N ASN A 20 6.46 17.73 0.75
CA ASN A 20 7.17 16.97 1.77
C ASN A 20 8.25 16.09 1.10
N PRO A 21 9.53 16.49 1.18
CA PRO A 21 10.60 15.75 0.51
C PRO A 21 10.80 14.33 1.05
N ASN A 22 10.29 14.06 2.26
CA ASN A 22 10.43 12.75 2.91
C ASN A 22 9.25 11.80 2.64
N VAL A 23 8.21 12.24 1.92
CA VAL A 23 7.08 11.35 1.63
C VAL A 23 7.54 10.18 0.74
N PRO A 24 7.25 8.92 1.11
CA PRO A 24 7.62 7.77 0.28
C PRO A 24 6.74 7.71 -0.98
N ARG A 25 7.34 7.78 -2.16
CA ARG A 25 6.61 7.73 -3.44
C ARG A 25 7.00 6.51 -4.27
N THR A 26 8.29 6.21 -4.42
CA THR A 26 8.75 5.05 -5.17
C THR A 26 8.48 3.75 -4.41
N ALA A 27 8.44 2.62 -5.13
CA ALA A 27 8.26 1.31 -4.51
C ALA A 27 9.31 1.02 -3.42
N ALA A 28 10.56 1.43 -3.63
CA ALA A 28 11.63 1.26 -2.64
C ALA A 28 11.39 2.10 -1.38
N GLU A 29 10.96 3.35 -1.53
CA GLU A 29 10.66 4.23 -0.40
C GLU A 29 9.43 3.72 0.38
N VAL A 30 8.39 3.24 -0.33
CA VAL A 30 7.21 2.62 0.29
C VAL A 30 7.60 1.36 1.06
N HIS A 31 8.46 0.51 0.50
CA HIS A 31 8.99 -0.66 1.17
C HIS A 31 9.66 -0.29 2.51
N ASP A 32 10.58 0.66 2.49
CA ASP A 32 11.36 1.04 3.67
C ASP A 32 10.47 1.66 4.75
N ASP A 33 9.56 2.56 4.36
CA ASP A 33 8.64 3.23 5.30
C ASP A 33 7.60 2.25 5.89
N ALA A 34 7.09 1.33 5.08
CA ALA A 34 6.15 0.32 5.55
C ALA A 34 6.80 -0.61 6.59
N LEU A 35 8.02 -1.11 6.33
CA LEU A 35 8.73 -1.95 7.29
C LEU A 35 9.06 -1.18 8.57
N ALA A 36 9.51 0.06 8.49
CA ALA A 36 9.77 0.89 9.66
C ALA A 36 8.50 1.14 10.48
N SER A 37 7.37 1.38 9.83
CA SER A 37 6.08 1.58 10.48
C SER A 37 5.59 0.31 11.20
N LEU A 38 5.72 -0.84 10.57
CA LEU A 38 5.39 -2.15 11.16
C LEU A 38 6.30 -2.44 12.36
N GLU A 39 7.59 -2.17 12.25
CA GLU A 39 8.54 -2.35 13.35
C GLU A 39 8.24 -1.42 14.54
N ALA A 40 7.79 -0.21 14.25
CA ALA A 40 7.37 0.76 15.28
C ALA A 40 6.02 0.40 15.95
N GLY A 41 5.30 -0.60 15.45
CA GLY A 41 4.08 -1.12 16.07
C GLY A 41 2.79 -0.82 15.32
N ALA A 42 2.84 -0.33 14.08
CA ALA A 42 1.65 -0.23 13.24
C ALA A 42 1.09 -1.64 12.95
N ALA A 43 -0.22 -1.79 13.07
CA ALA A 43 -0.92 -3.03 12.79
C ALA A 43 -1.35 -3.12 11.32
N ILE A 44 -1.63 -1.98 10.70
CA ILE A 44 -2.13 -1.88 9.33
C ILE A 44 -1.35 -0.80 8.59
N ILE A 45 -0.99 -1.07 7.34
CA ILE A 45 -0.39 -0.08 6.44
C ILE A 45 -1.35 0.24 5.30
N HIS A 46 -1.58 1.52 5.07
CA HIS A 46 -2.24 2.02 3.88
C HIS A 46 -1.24 2.76 3.00
N ALA A 47 -1.21 2.43 1.72
CA ALA A 47 -0.27 3.04 0.77
C ALA A 47 -0.95 3.37 -0.56
N HIS A 48 -0.47 4.45 -1.18
CA HIS A 48 -0.82 4.88 -2.53
C HIS A 48 0.28 4.52 -3.51
N ASN A 49 -0.07 4.36 -4.78
CA ASN A 49 0.88 4.26 -5.89
C ASN A 49 1.74 5.51 -6.00
N GLU A 50 2.87 5.37 -6.65
CA GLU A 50 3.69 6.51 -7.05
C GLU A 50 2.88 7.51 -7.87
N GLN A 51 2.08 7.01 -8.82
CA GLN A 51 1.18 7.81 -9.65
C GLN A 51 -0.27 7.37 -9.49
N ILE A 52 -1.10 8.19 -8.88
CA ILE A 52 -2.52 7.88 -8.63
C ILE A 52 -3.36 7.70 -9.90
N ARG A 53 -2.83 8.06 -11.07
CA ARG A 53 -3.50 7.90 -12.36
C ARG A 53 -3.20 6.58 -13.05
N TRP A 54 -2.25 5.79 -12.55
CA TRP A 54 -2.04 4.44 -13.07
C TRP A 54 -3.25 3.57 -12.76
N ILE A 55 -3.62 2.71 -13.71
CA ILE A 55 -4.77 1.82 -13.62
C ILE A 55 -4.37 0.37 -13.89
N GLY A 56 -5.20 -0.57 -13.52
CA GLY A 56 -5.06 -1.99 -13.87
C GLY A 56 -3.68 -2.54 -13.56
N GLN A 57 -3.06 -3.16 -14.55
CA GLN A 57 -1.76 -3.83 -14.39
C GLN A 57 -0.64 -2.87 -14.00
N GLU A 58 -0.60 -1.67 -14.56
CA GLU A 58 0.44 -0.68 -14.24
C GLU A 58 0.40 -0.28 -12.76
N ALA A 59 -0.80 -0.05 -12.23
CA ALA A 59 -0.99 0.22 -10.80
C ALA A 59 -0.62 -0.99 -9.94
N ALA A 60 -1.00 -2.19 -10.36
CA ALA A 60 -0.67 -3.42 -9.65
C ALA A 60 0.84 -3.68 -9.61
N ASP A 61 1.54 -3.48 -10.72
CA ASP A 61 2.99 -3.70 -10.81
C ASP A 61 3.78 -2.82 -9.83
N ASP A 62 3.38 -1.56 -9.66
CA ASP A 62 3.99 -0.66 -8.68
C ASP A 62 3.79 -1.15 -7.24
N TYR A 63 2.57 -1.56 -6.89
CA TYR A 63 2.31 -2.18 -5.58
C TYR A 63 3.09 -3.48 -5.40
N LEU A 64 3.14 -4.35 -6.40
CA LEU A 64 3.87 -5.63 -6.31
C LEU A 64 5.37 -5.40 -6.09
N ALA A 65 5.95 -4.39 -6.73
CA ALA A 65 7.36 -4.04 -6.55
C ALA A 65 7.70 -3.69 -5.09
N ALA A 66 6.78 -3.03 -4.37
CA ALA A 66 6.96 -2.72 -2.95
C ALA A 66 6.58 -3.89 -2.05
N TRP A 67 5.42 -4.51 -2.29
CA TRP A 67 4.79 -5.42 -1.32
C TRP A 67 5.28 -6.85 -1.37
N ARG A 68 5.79 -7.36 -2.49
CA ARG A 68 6.42 -8.70 -2.51
C ARG A 68 7.58 -8.79 -1.51
N PRO A 69 8.58 -7.90 -1.53
CA PRO A 69 9.66 -7.95 -0.54
C PRO A 69 9.20 -7.63 0.89
N ILE A 70 8.19 -6.76 1.09
CA ILE A 70 7.62 -6.52 2.43
C ILE A 70 7.02 -7.82 2.98
N LEU A 71 6.22 -8.53 2.20
CA LEU A 71 5.57 -9.78 2.61
C LEU A 71 6.55 -10.94 2.78
N GLU A 72 7.68 -10.93 2.09
CA GLU A 72 8.79 -11.87 2.34
C GLU A 72 9.39 -11.63 3.73
N ALA A 73 9.61 -10.38 4.10
CA ALA A 73 10.13 -10.00 5.42
C ALA A 73 9.09 -10.11 6.54
N ARG A 74 7.85 -9.78 6.25
CA ARG A 74 6.72 -9.76 7.20
C ARG A 74 5.48 -10.41 6.58
N PRO A 75 5.42 -11.77 6.57
CA PRO A 75 4.28 -12.50 5.97
C PRO A 75 2.93 -12.21 6.66
N ASP A 76 2.96 -11.73 7.88
CA ASP A 76 1.81 -11.35 8.70
C ASP A 76 1.32 -9.92 8.47
N ALA A 77 2.03 -9.11 7.68
CA ALA A 77 1.68 -7.72 7.46
C ALA A 77 0.26 -7.57 6.90
N LEU A 78 -0.51 -6.68 7.51
CA LEU A 78 -1.83 -6.26 7.03
C LEU A 78 -1.69 -4.93 6.30
N TRP A 79 -2.24 -4.88 5.11
CA TRP A 79 -2.19 -3.69 4.29
C TRP A 79 -3.33 -3.64 3.29
N TYR A 80 -3.59 -2.47 2.73
CA TYR A 80 -4.50 -2.33 1.60
C TYR A 80 -4.08 -1.18 0.68
N PRO A 81 -4.27 -1.35 -0.65
CA PRO A 81 -4.02 -0.32 -1.64
C PRO A 81 -5.11 0.73 -1.62
N THR A 82 -4.86 1.91 -2.21
CA THR A 82 -5.91 2.86 -2.52
C THR A 82 -6.53 2.57 -3.89
N GLY A 83 -7.79 2.98 -4.10
CA GLY A 83 -8.39 2.99 -5.44
C GLY A 83 -7.79 4.10 -6.30
N VAL A 84 -7.67 3.82 -7.57
CA VAL A 84 -7.15 4.80 -8.54
C VAL A 84 -8.23 5.83 -8.95
N ILE A 85 -7.82 6.95 -9.53
CA ILE A 85 -8.75 7.94 -10.07
C ILE A 85 -9.21 7.46 -11.44
N ALA A 86 -10.47 7.04 -11.53
CA ALA A 86 -11.10 6.61 -12.76
C ALA A 86 -12.61 6.89 -12.73
N GLU A 87 -13.25 6.85 -13.90
CA GLU A 87 -14.69 7.14 -14.04
C GLU A 87 -15.56 6.01 -13.50
N SER A 88 -15.20 4.74 -13.73
CA SER A 88 -15.96 3.60 -13.28
C SER A 88 -15.33 2.92 -12.06
N ILE A 89 -16.18 2.28 -11.24
CA ILE A 89 -15.72 1.53 -10.07
C ILE A 89 -14.86 0.33 -10.49
N ASP A 90 -15.19 -0.34 -11.57
CA ASP A 90 -14.45 -1.49 -12.06
C ASP A 90 -13.00 -1.13 -12.37
N VAL A 91 -12.78 -0.03 -13.11
CA VAL A 91 -11.43 0.47 -13.42
C VAL A 91 -10.70 0.95 -12.16
N ARG A 92 -11.44 1.53 -11.20
CA ARG A 92 -10.84 1.99 -9.94
C ARG A 92 -10.30 0.86 -9.07
N LEU A 93 -10.85 -0.33 -9.19
CA LEU A 93 -10.52 -1.49 -8.36
C LEU A 93 -9.80 -2.62 -9.10
N GLU A 94 -9.66 -2.54 -10.43
CA GLU A 94 -9.05 -3.60 -11.25
C GLU A 94 -7.67 -4.04 -10.71
N HIS A 95 -6.83 -3.09 -10.32
CA HIS A 95 -5.52 -3.40 -9.73
C HIS A 95 -5.63 -4.21 -8.43
N THR A 96 -6.68 -4.01 -7.64
CA THR A 96 -6.90 -4.78 -6.41
C THR A 96 -7.22 -6.24 -6.71
N GLU A 97 -7.97 -6.52 -7.77
CA GLU A 97 -8.25 -7.90 -8.23
C GLU A 97 -6.97 -8.58 -8.73
N ILE A 98 -6.13 -7.85 -9.46
CA ILE A 98 -4.83 -8.35 -9.90
C ILE A 98 -3.94 -8.67 -8.69
N LEU A 99 -3.86 -7.74 -7.74
CA LEU A 99 -3.09 -7.94 -6.50
C LEU A 99 -3.58 -9.15 -5.69
N ALA A 100 -4.89 -9.33 -5.58
CA ALA A 100 -5.47 -10.48 -4.89
C ALA A 100 -5.09 -11.80 -5.56
N THR A 101 -5.06 -11.82 -6.90
CA THR A 101 -4.62 -13.00 -7.66
C THR A 101 -3.13 -13.28 -7.47
N GLU A 102 -2.29 -12.25 -7.56
CA GLU A 102 -0.83 -12.36 -7.50
C GLU A 102 -0.28 -12.64 -6.10
N LEU A 103 -0.90 -12.08 -5.07
CA LEU A 103 -0.44 -12.18 -3.69
C LEU A 103 -1.21 -13.20 -2.85
N GLY A 104 -2.41 -13.61 -3.29
CA GLY A 104 -3.26 -14.53 -2.54
C GLY A 104 -3.44 -14.06 -1.10
N PRO A 105 -3.06 -14.90 -0.08
CA PRO A 105 -3.19 -14.52 1.33
C PRO A 105 -2.33 -13.32 1.76
N GLY A 106 -1.43 -12.84 0.93
CA GLY A 106 -0.64 -11.63 1.17
C GLY A 106 -1.45 -10.33 1.04
N LEU A 107 -2.62 -10.38 0.39
CA LEU A 107 -3.58 -9.27 0.38
C LEU A 107 -4.87 -9.72 1.06
N ARG A 108 -5.08 -9.27 2.28
CA ARG A 108 -6.22 -9.66 3.13
C ARG A 108 -7.20 -8.54 3.38
N MET A 109 -6.92 -7.34 2.92
CA MET A 109 -7.74 -6.15 3.10
C MET A 109 -7.92 -5.42 1.78
N ALA A 110 -9.13 -4.87 1.60
CA ALA A 110 -9.47 -3.93 0.55
C ALA A 110 -10.45 -2.90 1.13
N TYR A 111 -10.64 -1.77 0.47
CA TYR A 111 -11.63 -0.78 0.91
C TYR A 111 -12.86 -0.82 0.04
#